data_bde877fd7b2b563bbc9d81f506173ed9
#
_entry.id   bde877fd7b2b563bbc9d81f506173ed9
#
_cell.length_a   1.000
_cell.length_b   1.000
_cell.length_c   1.000
_cell.angle_alpha   90.00
_cell.angle_beta   90.00
_cell.angle_gamma   90.00
#
_symmetry.space_group_name_H-M   'P 1'
#
loop_
_entity.id
_entity.type
_entity.pdbx_description
1 polymer ?
#
loop_
_entity_poly.entity_id
_entity_poly.type
_entity_poly.pdbx_seq_one_letter_code
_entity_poly.pdbx_strand_id
1 'polypeptide(L)'
;RQRQMCIRDRLLLSDGLSTVWSVWYVPTAIRSSLSLLIALNPKDEYPEARAMRRHFVLHIGGTNTGKTYAGFQRLMSAPTGVYLAPLRLLALEAQETMLDAGVDCSLSTGEEEDISEDDTHMAATAEKLSLERRYDVAVIDECQMISDAQRGYAWTRAILGVLAPEVHLCAAPEAKNILLRLIESCGDTYEVIVHERTTPLLCMTHTVDYTRVQPGDALITFSKVGVLSVAEDLRQHGKEPAIIYGALPYSTRRKQMEGFLNGDMEYIVSTDAIGMGLNLPIRRIIFMETEKYDGVERRDLKPEEVKQIAGRAGRMGMYPRGYV
;
A
#
# COMPACT_ATOMS: atom_id res chain seq x y z
N ARG A 1 -13.59 10.86 -22.88
CA ARG A 1 -14.58 10.97 -24.01
C ARG A 1 -15.03 12.42 -24.24
N GLN A 2 -15.39 13.21 -23.21
CA GLN A 2 -15.81 14.61 -23.38
C GLN A 2 -14.71 15.55 -23.88
N ARG A 3 -13.46 15.41 -23.42
CA ARG A 3 -12.33 16.24 -23.91
C ARG A 3 -11.96 15.95 -25.38
N GLN A 4 -12.04 14.71 -25.80
CA GLN A 4 -11.82 14.33 -27.21
C GLN A 4 -12.92 14.88 -28.13
N MET A 5 -14.17 14.94 -27.65
CA MET A 5 -15.27 15.53 -28.39
C MET A 5 -15.11 17.04 -28.60
N CYS A 6 -14.71 17.81 -27.56
CA CYS A 6 -14.49 19.25 -27.67
C CYS A 6 -13.35 19.65 -28.64
N ILE A 7 -12.25 18.89 -28.71
CA ILE A 7 -11.16 19.14 -29.67
C ILE A 7 -11.65 18.86 -31.10
N ARG A 8 -12.38 17.77 -31.30
CA ARG A 8 -12.95 17.40 -32.58
C ARG A 8 -13.92 18.48 -33.11
N ASP A 9 -14.81 18.96 -32.27
CA ASP A 9 -15.83 19.95 -32.64
C ASP A 9 -15.24 21.33 -32.92
N ARG A 10 -14.21 21.74 -32.19
CA ARG A 10 -13.51 23.03 -32.47
C ARG A 10 -12.72 23.01 -33.76
N LEU A 11 -12.06 21.90 -34.09
CA LEU A 11 -11.32 21.77 -35.35
C LEU A 11 -12.25 21.67 -36.58
N LEU A 12 -13.42 21.07 -36.40
CA LEU A 12 -14.44 20.99 -37.48
C LEU A 12 -15.14 22.32 -37.77
N LEU A 13 -15.21 23.22 -36.79
CA LEU A 13 -15.91 24.51 -36.95
C LEU A 13 -15.01 25.65 -37.47
N SER A 14 -13.67 25.49 -37.42
CA SER A 14 -12.78 26.61 -37.75
C SER A 14 -12.29 26.71 -39.20
N ASP A 15 -12.28 25.62 -39.99
CA ASP A 15 -11.54 25.64 -41.28
C ASP A 15 -12.27 25.22 -42.53
N GLY A 16 -13.61 25.03 -42.55
CA GLY A 16 -14.39 24.74 -43.78
C GLY A 16 -13.92 23.49 -44.54
N LEU A 17 -13.29 22.54 -43.84
CA LEU A 17 -12.77 21.32 -44.45
C LEU A 17 -13.87 20.41 -44.96
N SER A 18 -13.68 19.84 -46.14
CA SER A 18 -14.62 18.86 -46.72
C SER A 18 -14.83 17.68 -45.77
N THR A 19 -16.01 17.07 -45.82
CA THR A 19 -16.42 15.94 -44.97
C THR A 19 -15.43 14.77 -45.02
N VAL A 20 -14.77 14.52 -46.12
CA VAL A 20 -13.76 13.47 -46.32
C VAL A 20 -12.46 13.80 -45.57
N TRP A 21 -12.08 15.06 -45.57
CA TRP A 21 -10.86 15.54 -44.84
C TRP A 21 -11.09 15.48 -43.34
N SER A 22 -12.25 15.89 -42.85
CA SER A 22 -12.57 15.90 -41.45
C SER A 22 -12.72 14.49 -40.82
N VAL A 23 -13.18 13.51 -41.60
CA VAL A 23 -13.37 12.15 -41.12
C VAL A 23 -12.08 11.31 -41.11
N TRP A 24 -11.16 11.57 -42.06
CA TRP A 24 -9.97 10.75 -42.25
C TRP A 24 -8.65 11.41 -41.92
N TYR A 25 -8.41 12.60 -42.44
CA TYR A 25 -7.10 13.27 -42.32
C TYR A 25 -6.91 13.92 -40.96
N VAL A 26 -7.91 14.61 -40.45
CA VAL A 26 -7.81 15.28 -39.16
C VAL A 26 -7.64 14.31 -38.00
N PRO A 27 -8.39 13.17 -37.91
CA PRO A 27 -8.11 12.16 -36.89
C PRO A 27 -6.73 11.54 -37.00
N THR A 28 -6.23 11.33 -38.22
CA THR A 28 -4.90 10.75 -38.48
C THR A 28 -3.81 11.76 -38.12
N ALA A 29 -3.94 13.02 -38.49
CA ALA A 29 -3.00 14.09 -38.14
C ALA A 29 -2.98 14.33 -36.63
N ILE A 30 -4.12 14.40 -35.98
CA ILE A 30 -4.23 14.52 -34.52
C ILE A 30 -3.60 13.32 -33.83
N ARG A 31 -3.84 12.12 -34.31
CA ARG A 31 -3.24 10.89 -33.77
C ARG A 31 -1.73 10.89 -33.92
N SER A 32 -1.23 11.30 -35.07
CA SER A 32 0.23 11.43 -35.31
C SER A 32 0.85 12.52 -34.44
N SER A 33 0.20 13.67 -34.27
CA SER A 33 0.68 14.76 -33.41
C SER A 33 0.62 14.38 -31.92
N LEU A 34 -0.44 13.69 -31.49
CA LEU A 34 -0.56 13.19 -30.13
C LEU A 34 0.45 12.07 -29.85
N SER A 35 0.76 11.21 -30.83
CA SER A 35 1.77 10.17 -30.65
C SER A 35 3.21 10.71 -30.56
N LEU A 36 3.42 11.95 -31.01
CA LEU A 36 4.70 12.67 -30.82
C LEU A 36 4.77 13.39 -29.45
N LEU A 37 3.62 13.68 -28.84
CA LEU A 37 3.52 14.42 -27.59
C LEU A 37 3.23 13.53 -26.37
N ILE A 38 2.69 12.34 -26.56
CA ILE A 38 2.30 11.41 -25.51
C ILE A 38 2.92 10.06 -25.82
N ALA A 39 3.66 9.52 -24.87
CA ALA A 39 4.18 8.17 -24.97
C ALA A 39 3.01 7.17 -25.17
N LEU A 40 3.05 6.40 -26.26
CA LEU A 40 2.01 5.39 -26.55
C LEU A 40 2.08 4.22 -25.55
N ASN A 41 3.26 3.96 -25.02
CA ASN A 41 3.49 3.00 -23.95
C ASN A 41 3.85 3.76 -22.68
N PRO A 42 3.18 3.49 -21.55
CA PRO A 42 3.46 4.19 -20.29
C PRO A 42 4.92 4.14 -19.84
N LYS A 43 5.66 3.09 -20.21
CA LYS A 43 7.10 2.95 -19.89
C LYS A 43 7.97 4.02 -20.55
N ASP A 44 7.57 4.52 -21.71
CA ASP A 44 8.34 5.48 -22.51
C ASP A 44 8.25 6.92 -21.94
N GLU A 45 7.37 7.13 -20.96
CA GLU A 45 7.29 8.37 -20.18
C GLU A 45 8.47 8.54 -19.20
N TYR A 46 9.27 7.47 -19.00
CA TYR A 46 10.36 7.43 -18.02
C TYR A 46 11.72 7.11 -18.70
N PRO A 47 12.23 8.00 -19.58
CA PRO A 47 13.44 7.74 -20.37
C PRO A 47 14.69 7.48 -19.53
N GLU A 48 14.83 8.19 -18.39
CA GLU A 48 15.98 7.98 -17.49
C GLU A 48 15.95 6.58 -16.86
N ALA A 49 14.79 6.11 -16.40
CA ALA A 49 14.64 4.77 -15.88
C ALA A 49 14.86 3.70 -16.98
N ARG A 50 14.48 4.01 -18.24
CA ARG A 50 14.75 3.11 -19.40
C ARG A 50 16.22 3.06 -19.77
N ALA A 51 16.98 4.12 -19.52
CA ALA A 51 18.43 4.15 -19.75
C ALA A 51 19.24 3.38 -18.68
N MET A 52 18.63 3.07 -17.53
CA MET A 52 19.25 2.29 -16.46
C MET A 52 19.09 0.78 -16.73
N ARG A 53 20.07 0.01 -16.24
CA ARG A 53 19.90 -1.44 -16.06
C ARG A 53 19.34 -1.68 -14.67
N ARG A 54 18.08 -2.06 -14.59
CA ARG A 54 17.41 -2.31 -13.33
C ARG A 54 17.19 -3.80 -13.10
N HIS A 55 17.29 -4.21 -11.85
CA HIS A 55 16.98 -5.56 -11.40
C HIS A 55 15.87 -5.50 -10.34
N PHE A 56 14.81 -6.28 -10.55
CA PHE A 56 13.66 -6.33 -9.67
C PHE A 56 13.68 -7.59 -8.81
N VAL A 57 13.52 -7.43 -7.51
CA VAL A 57 13.34 -8.54 -6.56
C VAL A 57 11.90 -8.53 -6.08
N LEU A 58 11.10 -9.50 -6.52
CA LEU A 58 9.69 -9.60 -6.17
C LEU A 58 9.51 -10.46 -4.92
N HIS A 59 9.18 -9.83 -3.80
CA HIS A 59 8.80 -10.49 -2.57
C HIS A 59 7.30 -10.80 -2.59
N ILE A 60 6.93 -12.01 -2.93
CA ILE A 60 5.53 -12.44 -3.08
C ILE A 60 5.10 -13.27 -1.88
N GLY A 61 4.06 -12.84 -1.21
CA GLY A 61 3.51 -13.55 -0.05
C GLY A 61 2.28 -12.90 0.54
N GLY A 62 1.57 -13.64 1.37
CA GLY A 62 0.42 -13.13 2.12
C GLY A 62 0.82 -12.14 3.21
N THR A 63 -0.15 -11.76 4.02
CA THR A 63 0.09 -10.90 5.19
C THR A 63 0.91 -11.64 6.23
N ASN A 64 1.83 -10.92 6.88
CA ASN A 64 2.68 -11.44 7.98
C ASN A 64 3.59 -12.60 7.56
N THR A 65 4.19 -12.51 6.36
CA THR A 65 5.16 -13.48 5.83
C THR A 65 6.60 -12.97 5.85
N GLY A 66 6.83 -11.73 6.30
CA GLY A 66 8.16 -11.12 6.34
C GLY A 66 8.65 -10.52 5.01
N LYS A 67 7.80 -10.45 3.98
CA LYS A 67 8.17 -9.89 2.68
C LYS A 67 8.69 -8.45 2.76
N THR A 68 7.97 -7.56 3.44
CA THR A 68 8.36 -6.15 3.62
C THR A 68 9.63 -6.04 4.45
N TYR A 69 9.79 -6.87 5.49
CA TYR A 69 10.98 -6.91 6.32
C TYR A 69 12.25 -7.24 5.51
N ALA A 70 12.17 -8.23 4.61
CA ALA A 70 13.30 -8.61 3.77
C ALA A 70 13.76 -7.46 2.86
N GLY A 71 12.82 -6.80 2.16
CA GLY A 71 13.13 -5.62 1.34
C GLY A 71 13.67 -4.45 2.17
N PHE A 72 13.09 -4.21 3.33
CA PHE A 72 13.49 -3.12 4.23
C PHE A 72 14.90 -3.31 4.81
N GLN A 73 15.29 -4.54 5.18
CA GLN A 73 16.66 -4.84 5.62
C GLN A 73 17.68 -4.57 4.51
N ARG A 74 17.33 -4.91 3.27
CA ARG A 74 18.21 -4.63 2.13
C ARG A 74 18.32 -3.11 1.88
N LEU A 75 17.22 -2.37 2.00
CA LEU A 75 17.19 -0.92 1.88
C LEU A 75 18.14 -0.27 2.89
N MET A 76 18.00 -0.59 4.17
CA MET A 76 18.83 -0.01 5.25
C MET A 76 20.33 -0.33 5.10
N SER A 77 20.69 -1.40 4.40
CA SER A 77 22.09 -1.77 4.15
C SER A 77 22.70 -1.07 2.93
N ALA A 78 21.89 -0.36 2.15
CA ALA A 78 22.35 0.35 0.96
C ALA A 78 22.95 1.73 1.32
N PRO A 79 23.84 2.29 0.50
CA PRO A 79 24.33 3.66 0.69
C PRO A 79 23.22 4.71 0.56
N THR A 80 22.32 4.53 -0.39
CA THR A 80 21.14 5.40 -0.58
C THR A 80 19.91 4.58 -0.89
N GLY A 81 18.73 5.04 -0.43
CA GLY A 81 17.53 4.27 -0.66
C GLY A 81 16.22 5.02 -0.57
N VAL A 82 15.16 4.45 -1.14
CA VAL A 82 13.80 4.95 -1.02
C VAL A 82 12.82 3.85 -0.62
N TYR A 83 12.01 4.10 0.39
CA TYR A 83 10.89 3.27 0.78
C TYR A 83 9.58 3.94 0.39
N LEU A 84 8.77 3.27 -0.42
CA LEU A 84 7.48 3.76 -0.88
C LEU A 84 6.35 3.00 -0.20
N ALA A 85 5.63 3.69 0.66
CA ALA A 85 4.55 3.16 1.46
C ALA A 85 3.16 3.41 0.83
N PRO A 86 2.18 2.53 1.10
CA PRO A 86 0.79 2.77 0.71
C PRO A 86 0.09 3.82 1.57
N LEU A 87 0.58 4.06 2.76
CA LEU A 87 -0.01 4.97 3.74
C LEU A 87 1.05 5.84 4.40
N ARG A 88 0.67 7.09 4.72
CA ARG A 88 1.49 8.03 5.47
C ARG A 88 2.08 7.41 6.74
N LEU A 89 1.25 6.72 7.52
CA LEU A 89 1.67 6.09 8.76
C LEU A 89 2.86 5.13 8.56
N LEU A 90 2.82 4.33 7.50
CA LEU A 90 3.89 3.38 7.19
C LEU A 90 5.18 4.07 6.73
N ALA A 91 5.06 5.20 6.04
CA ALA A 91 6.22 6.01 5.69
C ALA A 91 6.88 6.61 6.96
N LEU A 92 6.07 7.09 7.91
CA LEU A 92 6.54 7.58 9.22
C LEU A 92 7.23 6.48 10.04
N GLU A 93 6.59 5.31 10.17
CA GLU A 93 7.16 4.15 10.88
C GLU A 93 8.49 3.70 10.23
N ALA A 94 8.56 3.74 8.90
CA ALA A 94 9.78 3.41 8.17
C ALA A 94 10.88 4.44 8.43
N GLN A 95 10.58 5.74 8.40
CA GLN A 95 11.53 6.80 8.75
C GLN A 95 12.05 6.61 10.17
N GLU A 96 11.15 6.49 11.16
CA GLU A 96 11.55 6.28 12.56
C GLU A 96 12.44 5.05 12.72
N THR A 97 12.08 3.93 12.09
CA THR A 97 12.88 2.70 12.14
C THR A 97 14.29 2.89 11.55
N MET A 98 14.41 3.65 10.45
CA MET A 98 15.70 3.97 9.84
C MET A 98 16.53 4.89 10.74
N LEU A 99 15.92 5.95 11.29
CA LEU A 99 16.58 6.88 12.22
C LEU A 99 17.06 6.18 13.49
N ASP A 100 16.24 5.29 14.08
CA ASP A 100 16.59 4.48 15.25
C ASP A 100 17.77 3.53 14.96
N ALA A 101 17.89 3.10 13.72
CA ALA A 101 19.02 2.29 13.25
C ALA A 101 20.26 3.11 12.85
N GLY A 102 20.22 4.45 12.99
CA GLY A 102 21.31 5.35 12.64
C GLY A 102 21.44 5.63 11.14
N VAL A 103 20.36 5.44 10.37
CA VAL A 103 20.29 5.76 8.94
C VAL A 103 19.55 7.08 8.77
N ASP A 104 20.22 8.09 8.20
CA ASP A 104 19.62 9.40 7.93
C ASP A 104 18.52 9.27 6.87
N CYS A 105 17.30 9.60 7.26
CA CYS A 105 16.11 9.40 6.43
C CYS A 105 15.18 10.59 6.46
N SER A 106 14.92 11.15 5.30
CA SER A 106 13.86 12.15 5.08
C SER A 106 12.49 11.52 4.92
N LEU A 107 11.44 12.32 5.16
CA LEU A 107 10.04 11.94 4.98
C LEU A 107 9.38 12.82 3.95
N SER A 108 8.61 12.22 3.03
CA SER A 108 7.72 12.96 2.14
C SER A 108 6.36 12.26 2.01
N THR A 109 5.34 12.92 2.56
CA THR A 109 3.95 12.46 2.49
C THR A 109 3.05 13.58 1.94
N GLY A 110 1.76 13.32 1.76
CA GLY A 110 0.82 14.33 1.29
C GLY A 110 0.60 15.51 2.25
N GLU A 111 0.91 15.32 3.54
CA GLU A 111 0.62 16.27 4.62
C GLU A 111 1.86 16.72 5.38
N GLU A 112 2.92 15.93 5.38
CA GLU A 112 4.17 16.19 6.10
C GLU A 112 5.36 15.99 5.18
N GLU A 113 6.31 16.93 5.28
CA GLU A 113 7.62 16.83 4.66
C GLU A 113 8.65 17.16 5.75
N ASP A 114 9.56 16.22 5.97
CA ASP A 114 10.71 16.38 6.85
C ASP A 114 11.95 16.03 6.03
N ILE A 115 12.54 17.05 5.42
CA ILE A 115 13.64 16.90 4.46
C ILE A 115 14.93 17.37 5.13
N SER A 116 15.89 16.47 5.28
CA SER A 116 17.27 16.76 5.67
C SER A 116 18.14 16.97 4.42
N GLU A 117 19.07 17.93 4.47
CA GLU A 117 20.02 18.16 3.38
C GLU A 117 21.03 17.01 3.23
N ASP A 118 21.31 16.31 4.32
CA ASP A 118 22.31 15.22 4.39
C ASP A 118 21.67 13.83 4.32
N ASP A 119 20.38 13.72 3.95
CA ASP A 119 19.69 12.46 3.95
C ASP A 119 20.25 11.48 2.89
N THR A 120 20.46 10.26 3.31
CA THR A 120 20.84 9.14 2.45
C THR A 120 19.61 8.37 1.99
N HIS A 121 18.55 8.36 2.81
CA HIS A 121 17.33 7.60 2.56
C HIS A 121 16.10 8.51 2.57
N MET A 122 15.05 8.02 1.92
CA MET A 122 13.75 8.67 1.86
C MET A 122 12.65 7.66 2.18
N ALA A 123 11.78 8.00 3.12
CA ALA A 123 10.52 7.33 3.33
C ALA A 123 9.40 8.19 2.76
N ALA A 124 8.60 7.66 1.84
CA ALA A 124 7.56 8.44 1.19
C ALA A 124 6.28 7.62 0.93
N THR A 125 5.16 8.29 0.71
CA THR A 125 4.03 7.61 0.08
C THR A 125 4.28 7.43 -1.42
N ALA A 126 3.70 6.40 -2.01
CA ALA A 126 3.94 6.06 -3.42
C ALA A 126 3.69 7.22 -4.39
N GLU A 127 2.73 8.10 -4.05
CA GLU A 127 2.38 9.29 -4.82
C GLU A 127 3.48 10.36 -4.79
N LYS A 128 4.31 10.36 -3.75
CA LYS A 128 5.35 11.40 -3.51
C LYS A 128 6.74 11.02 -4.03
N LEU A 129 6.87 9.88 -4.72
CA LEU A 129 8.14 9.50 -5.34
C LEU A 129 8.69 10.64 -6.22
N SER A 130 9.92 11.08 -5.96
CA SER A 130 10.68 11.92 -6.90
C SER A 130 11.22 11.06 -8.05
N LEU A 131 10.98 11.49 -9.28
CA LEU A 131 11.52 10.84 -10.49
C LEU A 131 12.88 11.42 -10.93
N GLU A 132 13.40 12.40 -10.19
CA GLU A 132 14.67 13.06 -10.48
C GLU A 132 15.80 12.56 -9.59
N ARG A 133 15.46 12.06 -8.39
CA ARG A 133 16.43 11.57 -7.42
C ARG A 133 16.79 10.11 -7.71
N ARG A 134 18.09 9.81 -7.70
CA ARG A 134 18.63 8.46 -7.88
C ARG A 134 18.92 7.82 -6.53
N TYR A 135 18.66 6.53 -6.44
CA TYR A 135 18.92 5.70 -5.26
C TYR A 135 19.65 4.43 -5.66
N ASP A 136 20.37 3.80 -4.73
CA ASP A 136 20.95 2.47 -4.96
C ASP A 136 19.87 1.38 -4.87
N VAL A 137 18.97 1.52 -3.89
CA VAL A 137 17.88 0.55 -3.63
C VAL A 137 16.54 1.28 -3.49
N ALA A 138 15.51 0.73 -4.12
CA ALA A 138 14.14 1.16 -3.91
C ALA A 138 13.29 0.00 -3.36
N VAL A 139 12.45 0.26 -2.38
CA VAL A 139 11.42 -0.68 -1.90
C VAL A 139 10.05 -0.08 -2.14
N ILE A 140 9.21 -0.78 -2.89
CA ILE A 140 7.82 -0.40 -3.15
C ILE A 140 6.92 -1.41 -2.44
N ASP A 141 6.22 -0.96 -1.41
CA ASP A 141 5.39 -1.85 -0.60
C ASP A 141 3.94 -1.91 -1.08
N GLU A 142 3.25 -2.99 -0.68
CA GLU A 142 1.85 -3.27 -1.00
C GLU A 142 1.51 -3.09 -2.50
N CYS A 143 2.36 -3.66 -3.37
CA CYS A 143 2.24 -3.47 -4.83
C CYS A 143 0.94 -4.01 -5.45
N GLN A 144 0.12 -4.80 -4.74
CA GLN A 144 -1.24 -5.14 -5.18
C GLN A 144 -2.15 -3.92 -5.27
N MET A 145 -1.80 -2.80 -4.63
CA MET A 145 -2.49 -1.51 -4.79
C MET A 145 -2.48 -0.98 -6.22
N ILE A 146 -1.67 -1.54 -7.11
CA ILE A 146 -1.71 -1.23 -8.55
C ILE A 146 -3.08 -1.46 -9.16
N SER A 147 -3.90 -2.33 -8.58
CA SER A 147 -5.29 -2.59 -9.01
C SER A 147 -6.31 -1.60 -8.46
N ASP A 148 -5.92 -0.70 -7.56
CA ASP A 148 -6.82 0.31 -7.02
C ASP A 148 -7.21 1.35 -8.07
N ALA A 149 -8.53 1.59 -8.23
CA ALA A 149 -9.06 2.44 -9.28
C ALA A 149 -8.67 3.93 -9.13
N GLN A 150 -8.37 4.38 -7.93
CA GLN A 150 -8.03 5.78 -7.63
C GLN A 150 -6.53 5.98 -7.46
N ARG A 151 -5.83 5.07 -6.81
CA ARG A 151 -4.43 5.22 -6.40
C ARG A 151 -3.45 4.35 -7.18
N GLY A 152 -3.91 3.34 -7.94
CA GLY A 152 -3.05 2.38 -8.65
C GLY A 152 -2.05 3.01 -9.61
N TYR A 153 -2.35 4.20 -10.13
CA TYR A 153 -1.44 4.96 -10.98
C TYR A 153 -0.10 5.27 -10.28
N ALA A 154 -0.10 5.47 -8.96
CA ALA A 154 1.12 5.79 -8.21
C ALA A 154 2.09 4.60 -8.18
N TRP A 155 1.59 3.37 -8.03
CA TRP A 155 2.41 2.15 -8.13
C TRP A 155 2.93 1.92 -9.54
N THR A 156 2.07 2.10 -10.55
CA THR A 156 2.52 2.04 -11.95
C THR A 156 3.64 3.04 -12.21
N ARG A 157 3.47 4.30 -11.80
CA ARG A 157 4.47 5.35 -11.92
C ARG A 157 5.76 5.00 -11.18
N ALA A 158 5.65 4.49 -9.94
CA ALA A 158 6.81 4.11 -9.13
C ALA A 158 7.58 2.95 -9.77
N ILE A 159 6.92 1.88 -10.20
CA ILE A 159 7.55 0.72 -10.83
C ILE A 159 8.23 1.09 -12.15
N LEU A 160 7.55 1.89 -12.97
CA LEU A 160 8.09 2.30 -14.27
C LEU A 160 9.20 3.34 -14.17
N GLY A 161 9.11 4.26 -13.18
CA GLY A 161 9.90 5.49 -13.18
C GLY A 161 10.95 5.62 -12.08
N VAL A 162 10.97 4.77 -11.04
CA VAL A 162 11.98 4.89 -9.98
C VAL A 162 13.39 4.73 -10.54
N LEU A 163 14.28 5.64 -10.12
CA LEU A 163 15.67 5.66 -10.55
C LEU A 163 16.55 4.92 -9.54
N ALA A 164 16.46 3.58 -9.56
CA ALA A 164 17.27 2.69 -8.74
C ALA A 164 17.67 1.45 -9.53
N PRO A 165 18.95 1.04 -9.50
CA PRO A 165 19.40 -0.19 -10.18
C PRO A 165 18.82 -1.45 -9.52
N GLU A 166 18.49 -1.42 -8.24
CA GLU A 166 17.88 -2.53 -7.50
C GLU A 166 16.52 -2.09 -6.93
N VAL A 167 15.46 -2.82 -7.29
CA VAL A 167 14.08 -2.46 -6.93
C VAL A 167 13.38 -3.67 -6.30
N HIS A 168 13.00 -3.56 -5.03
CA HIS A 168 12.25 -4.56 -4.30
C HIS A 168 10.76 -4.26 -4.35
N LEU A 169 9.97 -5.20 -4.84
CA LEU A 169 8.50 -5.11 -4.88
C LEU A 169 7.90 -6.07 -3.86
N CYS A 170 7.23 -5.53 -2.83
CA CYS A 170 6.51 -6.35 -1.86
C CYS A 170 5.04 -6.44 -2.24
N ALA A 171 4.54 -7.63 -2.54
CA ALA A 171 3.21 -7.82 -3.07
C ALA A 171 2.48 -9.08 -2.56
N ALA A 172 1.15 -9.01 -2.57
CA ALA A 172 0.30 -10.19 -2.43
C ALA A 172 0.38 -11.07 -3.70
N PRO A 173 0.11 -12.39 -3.59
CA PRO A 173 0.24 -13.32 -4.72
C PRO A 173 -0.56 -12.94 -5.96
N GLU A 174 -1.70 -12.29 -5.78
CA GLU A 174 -2.62 -11.87 -6.84
C GLU A 174 -1.98 -10.86 -7.80
N ALA A 175 -1.07 -10.02 -7.31
CA ALA A 175 -0.41 -8.99 -8.12
C ALA A 175 0.78 -9.52 -8.96
N LYS A 176 1.27 -10.72 -8.69
CA LYS A 176 2.47 -11.27 -9.32
C LYS A 176 2.46 -11.13 -10.84
N ASN A 177 1.39 -11.55 -11.48
CA ASN A 177 1.34 -11.61 -12.96
C ASN A 177 1.35 -10.22 -13.61
N ILE A 178 0.69 -9.24 -13.02
CA ILE A 178 0.70 -7.87 -13.56
C ILE A 178 2.06 -7.21 -13.35
N LEU A 179 2.70 -7.43 -12.21
CA LEU A 179 4.04 -6.90 -11.92
C LEU A 179 5.07 -7.47 -12.89
N LEU A 180 5.07 -8.77 -13.14
CA LEU A 180 5.97 -9.41 -14.10
C LEU A 180 5.79 -8.83 -15.50
N ARG A 181 4.55 -8.67 -15.98
CA ARG A 181 4.27 -8.06 -17.29
C ARG A 181 4.83 -6.63 -17.40
N LEU A 182 4.72 -5.82 -16.34
CA LEU A 182 5.26 -4.46 -16.33
C LEU A 182 6.79 -4.49 -16.45
N ILE A 183 7.48 -5.31 -15.66
CA ILE A 183 8.93 -5.43 -15.64
C ILE A 183 9.44 -5.93 -17.01
N GLU A 184 8.85 -7.00 -17.51
CA GLU A 184 9.18 -7.58 -18.82
C GLU A 184 8.96 -6.58 -19.96
N SER A 185 7.88 -5.79 -19.90
CA SER A 185 7.61 -4.75 -20.90
C SER A 185 8.71 -3.69 -20.95
N CYS A 186 9.41 -3.46 -19.84
CA CYS A 186 10.52 -2.53 -19.72
C CYS A 186 11.86 -3.14 -20.17
N GLY A 187 11.96 -4.46 -20.33
CA GLY A 187 13.20 -5.17 -20.59
C GLY A 187 14.12 -5.28 -19.37
N ASP A 188 13.57 -5.04 -18.18
CA ASP A 188 14.30 -5.16 -16.91
C ASP A 188 14.41 -6.64 -16.49
N THR A 189 15.44 -6.98 -15.70
CA THR A 189 15.63 -8.32 -15.16
C THR A 189 14.92 -8.46 -13.82
N TYR A 190 14.58 -9.69 -13.45
CA TYR A 190 13.93 -9.92 -12.17
C TYR A 190 14.22 -11.30 -11.56
N GLU A 191 14.01 -11.39 -10.25
CA GLU A 191 13.87 -12.64 -9.51
C GLU A 191 12.60 -12.61 -8.65
N VAL A 192 12.09 -13.79 -8.29
CA VAL A 192 10.88 -13.95 -7.47
C VAL A 192 11.19 -14.75 -6.23
N ILE A 193 10.98 -14.15 -5.07
CA ILE A 193 11.12 -14.77 -3.76
C ILE A 193 9.71 -14.96 -3.19
N VAL A 194 9.33 -16.23 -2.97
CA VAL A 194 8.04 -16.55 -2.36
C VAL A 194 8.21 -16.66 -0.85
N HIS A 195 7.43 -15.86 -0.14
CA HIS A 195 7.40 -15.85 1.32
C HIS A 195 6.17 -16.60 1.81
N GLU A 196 6.41 -17.71 2.47
CA GLU A 196 5.36 -18.52 3.08
C GLU A 196 5.11 -18.08 4.52
N ARG A 197 3.87 -18.19 4.93
CA ARG A 197 3.48 -17.90 6.30
C ARG A 197 3.94 -19.01 7.22
N THR A 198 4.77 -18.68 8.20
CA THR A 198 5.29 -19.64 9.20
C THR A 198 4.30 -19.93 10.33
N THR A 199 3.42 -18.97 10.63
CA THR A 199 2.42 -19.11 11.70
C THR A 199 1.07 -19.52 11.08
N PRO A 200 0.54 -20.72 11.35
CA PRO A 200 -0.74 -21.16 10.78
C PRO A 200 -1.89 -20.29 11.26
N LEU A 201 -2.85 -20.04 10.38
CA LEU A 201 -4.10 -19.34 10.66
C LEU A 201 -5.23 -20.36 10.76
N LEU A 202 -5.94 -20.36 11.88
CA LEU A 202 -7.02 -21.29 12.18
C LEU A 202 -8.36 -20.53 12.25
N CYS A 203 -9.31 -20.95 11.42
CA CYS A 203 -10.67 -20.45 11.48
C CYS A 203 -11.43 -21.16 12.60
N MET A 204 -12.03 -20.40 13.50
CA MET A 204 -12.85 -20.91 14.60
C MET A 204 -14.28 -21.18 14.10
N THR A 205 -14.92 -22.18 14.65
CA THR A 205 -16.27 -22.62 14.25
C THR A 205 -17.38 -22.07 15.17
N HIS A 206 -17.01 -21.28 16.18
CA HIS A 206 -17.98 -20.74 17.14
C HIS A 206 -17.81 -19.22 17.29
N THR A 207 -18.90 -18.55 17.61
CA THR A 207 -18.92 -17.14 17.90
C THR A 207 -18.32 -16.84 19.28
N VAL A 208 -17.78 -15.63 19.43
CA VAL A 208 -17.17 -15.15 20.68
C VAL A 208 -18.00 -14.00 21.19
N ASP A 209 -18.51 -14.12 22.41
CA ASP A 209 -19.13 -13.01 23.14
C ASP A 209 -18.06 -12.19 23.91
N TYR A 210 -18.44 -11.00 24.39
CA TYR A 210 -17.52 -10.08 25.08
C TYR A 210 -16.89 -10.67 26.36
N THR A 211 -17.57 -11.63 27.03
CA THR A 211 -17.03 -12.26 28.24
C THR A 211 -15.86 -13.19 27.92
N ARG A 212 -15.83 -13.75 26.70
CA ARG A 212 -14.83 -14.70 26.22
C ARG A 212 -13.70 -14.07 25.41
N VAL A 213 -13.71 -12.73 25.25
CA VAL A 213 -12.60 -12.00 24.64
C VAL A 213 -11.39 -12.07 25.58
N GLN A 214 -10.22 -12.39 25.02
CA GLN A 214 -8.98 -12.64 25.75
C GLN A 214 -7.88 -11.65 25.33
N PRO A 215 -6.86 -11.43 26.19
CA PRO A 215 -5.69 -10.62 25.81
C PRO A 215 -5.09 -11.01 24.44
N GLY A 216 -4.76 -10.02 23.64
CA GLY A 216 -4.29 -10.22 22.27
C GLY A 216 -5.38 -10.37 21.22
N ASP A 217 -6.66 -10.30 21.60
CA ASP A 217 -7.76 -10.31 20.62
C ASP A 217 -7.98 -8.93 20.01
N ALA A 218 -8.27 -8.90 18.70
CA ALA A 218 -8.66 -7.70 17.97
C ALA A 218 -10.07 -7.88 17.37
N LEU A 219 -10.98 -6.97 17.76
CA LEU A 219 -12.37 -6.94 17.30
C LEU A 219 -12.48 -5.94 16.14
N ILE A 220 -13.02 -6.40 15.02
CA ILE A 220 -13.03 -5.64 13.77
C ILE A 220 -14.46 -5.24 13.39
N THR A 221 -14.65 -3.94 13.21
CA THR A 221 -15.86 -3.33 12.62
C THR A 221 -15.46 -2.51 11.40
N PHE A 222 -16.43 -1.92 10.68
CA PHE A 222 -16.10 -1.16 9.46
C PHE A 222 -16.58 0.29 9.52
N SER A 223 -16.82 0.79 10.75
CA SER A 223 -17.16 2.20 10.96
C SER A 223 -16.56 2.74 12.25
N LYS A 224 -16.28 4.05 12.29
CA LYS A 224 -15.86 4.73 13.53
C LYS A 224 -16.88 4.55 14.67
N VAL A 225 -18.17 4.62 14.35
CA VAL A 225 -19.25 4.44 15.33
C VAL A 225 -19.22 3.01 15.88
N GLY A 226 -19.07 2.01 15.01
CA GLY A 226 -18.95 0.60 15.43
C GLY A 226 -17.74 0.38 16.34
N VAL A 227 -16.57 0.95 16.00
CA VAL A 227 -15.37 0.86 16.85
C VAL A 227 -15.63 1.43 18.25
N LEU A 228 -16.23 2.60 18.35
CA LEU A 228 -16.52 3.24 19.64
C LEU A 228 -17.57 2.47 20.44
N SER A 229 -18.60 1.92 19.79
CA SER A 229 -19.63 1.09 20.42
C SER A 229 -19.03 -0.20 21.00
N VAL A 230 -18.26 -0.94 20.19
CA VAL A 230 -17.61 -2.19 20.64
C VAL A 230 -16.59 -1.92 21.75
N ALA A 231 -15.86 -0.81 21.69
CA ALA A 231 -14.95 -0.43 22.77
C ALA A 231 -15.67 -0.15 24.07
N GLU A 232 -16.83 0.52 24.02
CA GLU A 232 -17.67 0.77 25.21
C GLU A 232 -18.24 -0.52 25.78
N ASP A 233 -18.71 -1.43 24.92
CA ASP A 233 -19.20 -2.75 25.36
C ASP A 233 -18.10 -3.55 26.08
N LEU A 234 -16.85 -3.50 25.58
CA LEU A 234 -15.71 -4.13 26.25
C LEU A 234 -15.42 -3.49 27.62
N ARG A 235 -15.47 -2.16 27.74
CA ARG A 235 -15.28 -1.44 29.00
C ARG A 235 -16.32 -1.82 30.04
N GLN A 236 -17.57 -2.00 29.64
CA GLN A 236 -18.65 -2.47 30.54
C GLN A 236 -18.34 -3.89 31.08
N HIS A 237 -17.52 -4.67 30.38
CA HIS A 237 -17.02 -5.96 30.82
C HIS A 237 -15.65 -5.88 31.52
N GLY A 238 -15.22 -4.67 31.91
CA GLY A 238 -13.94 -4.45 32.59
C GLY A 238 -12.70 -4.63 31.72
N LYS A 239 -12.83 -4.49 30.39
CA LYS A 239 -11.78 -4.69 29.41
C LYS A 239 -11.47 -3.38 28.69
N GLU A 240 -10.28 -2.81 28.91
CA GLU A 240 -9.88 -1.56 28.25
C GLU A 240 -9.18 -1.86 26.91
N PRO A 241 -9.77 -1.51 25.75
CA PRO A 241 -9.17 -1.75 24.45
C PRO A 241 -8.38 -0.56 23.92
N ALA A 242 -7.33 -0.84 23.16
CA ALA A 242 -6.75 0.11 22.22
C ALA A 242 -7.71 0.32 21.04
N ILE A 243 -7.90 1.58 20.66
CA ILE A 243 -8.87 1.99 19.62
C ILE A 243 -8.08 2.48 18.38
N ILE A 244 -8.32 1.84 17.22
CA ILE A 244 -7.60 2.16 15.98
C ILE A 244 -8.59 2.24 14.81
N TYR A 245 -8.66 3.40 14.14
CA TYR A 245 -9.44 3.57 12.90
C TYR A 245 -8.76 4.56 11.94
N GLY A 246 -9.14 4.54 10.66
CA GLY A 246 -8.44 5.26 9.59
C GLY A 246 -8.25 6.75 9.83
N ALA A 247 -9.27 7.45 10.31
CA ALA A 247 -9.25 8.90 10.57
C ALA A 247 -8.62 9.28 11.93
N LEU A 248 -8.01 8.32 12.67
CA LEU A 248 -7.38 8.64 13.95
C LEU A 248 -6.07 9.41 13.71
N PRO A 249 -5.85 10.56 14.38
CA PRO A 249 -4.59 11.30 14.28
C PRO A 249 -3.38 10.41 14.63
N TYR A 250 -2.26 10.63 13.95
CA TYR A 250 -1.06 9.81 14.10
C TYR A 250 -0.60 9.68 15.55
N SER A 251 -0.44 10.79 16.26
CA SER A 251 0.01 10.80 17.66
C SER A 251 -0.92 10.02 18.59
N THR A 252 -2.22 10.07 18.33
CA THR A 252 -3.21 9.30 19.13
C THR A 252 -3.12 7.81 18.77
N ARG A 253 -3.00 7.48 17.48
CA ARG A 253 -2.84 6.08 17.04
C ARG A 253 -1.57 5.47 17.62
N ARG A 254 -0.46 6.18 17.59
CA ARG A 254 0.80 5.75 18.19
C ARG A 254 0.62 5.44 19.69
N LYS A 255 0.00 6.33 20.47
CA LYS A 255 -0.30 6.08 21.88
C LYS A 255 -1.15 4.83 22.12
N GLN A 256 -2.15 4.58 21.26
CA GLN A 256 -2.97 3.37 21.34
C GLN A 256 -2.15 2.11 21.04
N MET A 257 -1.27 2.18 20.05
CA MET A 257 -0.37 1.08 19.71
C MET A 257 0.66 0.81 20.82
N GLU A 258 1.30 1.85 21.34
CA GLU A 258 2.24 1.77 22.45
C GLU A 258 1.58 1.18 23.70
N GLY A 259 0.37 1.65 24.06
CA GLY A 259 -0.40 1.09 25.17
C GLY A 259 -0.71 -0.40 25.01
N PHE A 260 -0.99 -0.85 23.78
CA PHE A 260 -1.16 -2.27 23.50
C PHE A 260 0.16 -3.06 23.56
N LEU A 261 1.24 -2.50 23.03
CA LEU A 261 2.56 -3.15 23.04
C LEU A 261 3.14 -3.26 24.45
N ASN A 262 2.90 -2.27 25.30
CA ASN A 262 3.36 -2.24 26.70
C ASN A 262 2.48 -3.09 27.64
N GLY A 263 1.30 -3.54 27.17
CA GLY A 263 0.36 -4.31 27.96
C GLY A 263 -0.59 -3.46 28.83
N ASP A 264 -0.59 -2.13 28.68
CA ASP A 264 -1.55 -1.23 29.35
C ASP A 264 -2.97 -1.45 28.84
N MET A 265 -3.07 -1.86 27.56
CA MET A 265 -4.31 -2.24 26.88
C MET A 265 -4.11 -3.64 26.30
N GLU A 266 -4.95 -4.56 26.70
CA GLU A 266 -4.78 -5.97 26.31
C GLU A 266 -5.61 -6.38 25.07
N TYR A 267 -6.51 -5.52 24.62
CA TYR A 267 -7.47 -5.75 23.53
C TYR A 267 -7.34 -4.67 22.48
N ILE A 268 -7.77 -4.97 21.27
CA ILE A 268 -7.85 -3.98 20.18
C ILE A 268 -9.28 -3.93 19.66
N VAL A 269 -9.79 -2.74 19.39
CA VAL A 269 -10.97 -2.53 18.54
C VAL A 269 -10.55 -1.67 17.36
N SER A 270 -10.76 -2.18 16.16
CA SER A 270 -10.26 -1.50 14.95
C SER A 270 -11.23 -1.59 13.78
N THR A 271 -11.00 -0.73 12.80
CA THR A 271 -11.53 -0.92 11.45
C THR A 271 -10.57 -1.79 10.60
N ASP A 272 -10.84 -1.91 9.31
CA ASP A 272 -9.93 -2.49 8.32
C ASP A 272 -8.55 -1.79 8.25
N ALA A 273 -8.41 -0.62 8.89
CA ALA A 273 -7.11 0.04 9.09
C ALA A 273 -6.04 -0.87 9.71
N ILE A 274 -6.45 -1.88 10.51
CA ILE A 274 -5.54 -2.88 11.07
C ILE A 274 -4.90 -3.76 9.98
N GLY A 275 -5.58 -3.95 8.86
CA GLY A 275 -5.10 -4.75 7.73
C GLY A 275 -3.91 -4.13 7.00
N MET A 276 -3.69 -2.83 7.14
CA MET A 276 -2.64 -2.10 6.43
C MET A 276 -1.50 -1.71 7.37
N GLY A 277 -0.42 -2.49 7.34
CA GLY A 277 0.89 -2.12 7.86
C GLY A 277 1.12 -2.12 9.38
N LEU A 278 0.09 -2.22 10.21
CA LEU A 278 0.29 -2.20 11.65
C LEU A 278 0.97 -3.49 12.15
N ASN A 279 2.14 -3.34 12.76
CA ASN A 279 2.92 -4.46 13.28
C ASN A 279 2.58 -4.76 14.74
N LEU A 280 1.34 -5.16 15.02
CA LEU A 280 0.84 -5.45 16.36
C LEU A 280 0.81 -6.97 16.64
N PRO A 281 1.10 -7.41 17.89
CA PRO A 281 1.06 -8.81 18.29
C PRO A 281 -0.39 -9.26 18.55
N ILE A 282 -1.11 -9.56 17.48
CA ILE A 282 -2.50 -9.99 17.55
C ILE A 282 -2.56 -11.51 17.60
N ARG A 283 -3.23 -12.05 18.60
CA ARG A 283 -3.48 -13.49 18.75
C ARG A 283 -4.64 -13.97 17.89
N ARG A 284 -5.74 -13.21 17.93
CA ARG A 284 -7.00 -13.57 17.25
C ARG A 284 -7.67 -12.34 16.66
N ILE A 285 -8.19 -12.49 15.45
CA ILE A 285 -9.08 -11.52 14.80
C ILE A 285 -10.53 -11.99 15.00
N ILE A 286 -11.39 -11.10 15.43
CA ILE A 286 -12.83 -11.34 15.60
C ILE A 286 -13.56 -10.33 14.72
N PHE A 287 -14.18 -10.80 13.63
CA PHE A 287 -15.05 -9.96 12.81
C PHE A 287 -16.39 -9.76 13.52
N MET A 288 -16.71 -8.52 13.86
CA MET A 288 -17.99 -8.14 14.45
C MET A 288 -19.07 -7.92 13.39
N GLU A 289 -18.63 -7.63 12.17
CA GLU A 289 -19.48 -7.39 10.99
C GLU A 289 -18.84 -8.09 9.78
N THR A 290 -19.67 -8.54 8.84
CA THR A 290 -19.25 -9.16 7.57
C THR A 290 -19.48 -8.25 6.37
N GLU A 291 -20.12 -7.10 6.58
CA GLU A 291 -20.41 -6.09 5.58
C GLU A 291 -19.69 -4.78 5.90
N LYS A 292 -19.34 -4.03 4.86
CA LYS A 292 -18.85 -2.66 4.99
C LYS A 292 -19.48 -1.71 4.00
N TYR A 293 -19.48 -0.42 4.33
CA TYR A 293 -19.83 0.66 3.40
C TYR A 293 -18.57 1.02 2.58
N ASP A 294 -18.66 0.96 1.26
CA ASP A 294 -17.52 1.20 0.36
C ASP A 294 -17.43 2.64 -0.19
N GLY A 295 -18.30 3.52 0.31
CA GLY A 295 -18.45 4.90 -0.15
C GLY A 295 -19.69 5.10 -1.03
N VAL A 296 -20.28 4.01 -1.56
CA VAL A 296 -21.46 4.02 -2.41
C VAL A 296 -22.59 3.21 -1.79
N GLU A 297 -22.31 1.95 -1.41
CA GLU A 297 -23.29 1.03 -0.86
C GLU A 297 -22.70 0.14 0.26
N ARG A 298 -23.57 -0.50 1.04
CA ARG A 298 -23.19 -1.61 1.93
C ARG A 298 -23.03 -2.87 1.10
N ARG A 299 -21.90 -3.54 1.25
CA ARG A 299 -21.59 -4.79 0.57
C ARG A 299 -20.85 -5.76 1.49
N ASP A 300 -20.89 -7.02 1.16
CA ASP A 300 -20.07 -8.05 1.79
C ASP A 300 -18.58 -7.75 1.63
N LEU A 301 -17.80 -8.21 2.60
CA LEU A 301 -16.34 -8.17 2.53
C LEU A 301 -15.85 -9.04 1.36
N LYS A 302 -14.92 -8.51 0.60
CA LYS A 302 -14.23 -9.29 -0.45
C LYS A 302 -13.27 -10.29 0.19
N PRO A 303 -13.03 -11.45 -0.44
CA PRO A 303 -12.08 -12.45 0.08
C PRO A 303 -10.68 -11.89 0.37
N GLU A 304 -10.21 -10.94 -0.43
CA GLU A 304 -8.91 -10.28 -0.25
C GLU A 304 -8.89 -9.43 1.03
N GLU A 305 -9.98 -8.70 1.31
CA GLU A 305 -10.12 -7.88 2.52
C GLU A 305 -10.12 -8.77 3.77
N VAL A 306 -10.88 -9.86 3.73
CA VAL A 306 -10.90 -10.83 4.83
C VAL A 306 -9.51 -11.43 5.06
N LYS A 307 -8.82 -11.88 4.00
CA LYS A 307 -7.47 -12.44 4.09
C LYS A 307 -6.45 -11.45 4.63
N GLN A 308 -6.53 -10.18 4.22
CA GLN A 308 -5.64 -9.12 4.65
C GLN A 308 -5.78 -8.82 6.14
N ILE A 309 -7.01 -8.71 6.63
CA ILE A 309 -7.32 -8.47 8.04
C ILE A 309 -7.00 -9.72 8.88
N ALA A 310 -7.54 -10.89 8.51
CA ALA A 310 -7.33 -12.16 9.17
C ALA A 310 -5.84 -12.52 9.26
N GLY A 311 -5.10 -12.19 8.22
CA GLY A 311 -3.66 -12.40 8.13
C GLY A 311 -2.85 -11.67 9.21
N ARG A 312 -3.42 -10.70 9.91
CA ARG A 312 -2.75 -10.02 11.05
C ARG A 312 -2.73 -10.87 12.32
N ALA A 313 -3.58 -11.89 12.44
CA ALA A 313 -3.54 -12.79 13.59
C ALA A 313 -2.31 -13.71 13.53
N GLY A 314 -1.71 -14.01 14.69
CA GLY A 314 -0.52 -14.87 14.81
C GLY A 314 0.75 -14.16 14.37
N ARG A 315 1.59 -13.81 15.33
CA ARG A 315 2.89 -13.16 15.08
C ARG A 315 4.02 -14.13 15.40
N MET A 316 4.95 -14.29 14.46
CA MET A 316 6.15 -15.10 14.65
C MET A 316 6.91 -14.65 15.92
N GLY A 317 7.30 -15.62 16.73
CA GLY A 317 8.02 -15.38 18.00
C GLY A 317 7.13 -15.03 19.20
N MET A 318 5.84 -14.69 19.01
CA MET A 318 4.90 -14.37 20.11
C MET A 318 3.72 -15.34 20.15
N TYR A 319 3.06 -15.56 19.04
CA TYR A 319 1.91 -16.45 18.94
C TYR A 319 2.17 -17.53 17.89
N PRO A 320 2.32 -18.80 18.30
CA PRO A 320 2.61 -19.91 17.36
C PRO A 320 1.45 -20.23 16.41
N ARG A 321 0.27 -19.69 16.68
CA ARG A 321 -0.94 -19.84 15.86
C ARG A 321 -1.74 -18.55 15.89
N GLY A 322 -2.30 -18.16 14.73
CA GLY A 322 -3.31 -17.12 14.62
C GLY A 322 -4.71 -17.74 14.58
N TYR A 323 -5.70 -17.03 15.13
CA TYR A 323 -7.10 -17.46 15.14
C TYR A 323 -7.99 -16.40 14.47
N VAL A 324 -9.05 -16.86 13.81
CA VAL A 324 -10.06 -16.00 13.19
C VAL A 324 -11.45 -16.56 13.48
#